data_ac05436463ba11096facf85851608df6
#
_entry.id   ac05436463ba11096facf85851608df6
#
_cell.length_a   1.000
_cell.length_b   1.000
_cell.length_c   1.000
_cell.angle_alpha   90.00
_cell.angle_beta   90.00
_cell.angle_gamma   90.00
#
_symmetry.space_group_name_H-M   'P 1'
#
loop_
_entity.id
_entity.type
_entity.pdbx_description
1 polymer ?
#
loop_
_entity_poly.entity_id
_entity_poly.type
_entity_poly.pdbx_seq_one_letter_code
_entity_poly.pdbx_strand_id
1 'polypeptide(L)'
;MKIPEAIRQDKNIKWILLIGLLQTAACAVTYWFRISNPNIILIVILSAALVQFGYKAGILCGGIIYLYTMFYFSVEHSFWIFDTDGRSKVMVVAIGIVANILIVGSLKEQMERINKERLHQLEIATTLNRCAAELSADRNTGVAIYNLLGIICNYFQADR
;
A
#
# COMPACT_ATOMS: atom_id res chain seq x y z
N MET A 1 -18.89 -13.98 7.73
CA MET A 1 -19.08 -12.99 8.82
C MET A 1 -18.34 -11.70 8.42
N LYS A 2 -19.06 -10.66 7.94
CA LYS A 2 -18.43 -9.40 7.49
C LYS A 2 -18.08 -8.57 8.73
N ILE A 3 -16.80 -8.31 8.94
CA ILE A 3 -16.33 -7.38 10.00
C ILE A 3 -16.89 -5.99 9.66
N PRO A 4 -17.54 -5.28 10.62
CA PRO A 4 -18.08 -3.95 10.37
C PRO A 4 -16.99 -3.00 9.87
N GLU A 5 -17.28 -2.23 8.82
CA GLU A 5 -16.32 -1.30 8.19
C GLU A 5 -15.71 -0.30 9.17
N ALA A 6 -16.48 0.12 10.18
CA ALA A 6 -16.01 1.01 11.25
C ALA A 6 -14.81 0.45 12.02
N ILE A 7 -14.79 -0.86 12.35
CA ILE A 7 -13.67 -1.50 13.08
C ILE A 7 -12.43 -1.61 12.18
N ARG A 8 -12.62 -1.81 10.88
CA ARG A 8 -11.53 -1.85 9.90
C ARG A 8 -10.89 -0.48 9.69
N GLN A 9 -11.69 0.58 9.73
CA GLN A 9 -11.24 1.96 9.56
C GLN A 9 -10.42 2.43 10.77
N ASP A 10 -10.84 2.11 11.98
CA ASP A 10 -10.15 2.49 13.23
C ASP A 10 -8.78 1.81 13.37
N LYS A 11 -8.67 0.56 12.93
CA LYS A 11 -7.41 -0.18 12.89
C LYS A 11 -6.39 0.44 11.91
N ASN A 12 -6.86 0.92 10.76
CA ASN A 12 -6.01 1.56 9.77
C ASN A 12 -5.44 2.91 10.27
N ILE A 13 -6.23 3.69 11.01
CA ILE A 13 -5.80 5.00 11.55
C ILE A 13 -4.67 4.81 12.56
N LYS A 14 -4.78 3.84 13.46
CA LYS A 14 -3.73 3.55 14.46
C LYS A 14 -2.40 3.18 13.81
N TRP A 15 -2.43 2.38 12.74
CA TRP A 15 -1.24 2.00 11.99
C TRP A 15 -0.62 3.18 11.23
N ILE A 16 -1.45 4.07 10.66
CA ILE A 16 -0.97 5.29 9.99
C ILE A 16 -0.28 6.23 10.98
N LEU A 17 -0.84 6.40 12.18
CA LEU A 17 -0.23 7.20 13.25
C LEU A 17 1.09 6.58 13.74
N LEU A 18 1.13 5.26 13.91
CA LEU A 18 2.35 4.55 14.33
C LEU A 18 3.49 4.76 13.33
N ILE A 19 3.20 4.72 12.03
CA ILE A 19 4.19 4.95 10.98
C ILE A 19 4.63 6.42 10.95
N GLY A 20 3.72 7.36 11.13
CA GLY A 20 4.08 8.77 11.28
C GLY A 20 5.04 8.98 12.45
N LEU A 21 4.79 8.31 13.59
CA LEU A 21 5.69 8.34 14.75
C LEU A 21 7.05 7.71 14.43
N LEU A 22 7.07 6.58 13.73
CA LEU A 22 8.32 5.93 13.30
C LEU A 22 9.12 6.84 12.36
N GLN A 23 8.45 7.50 11.41
CA GLN A 23 9.07 8.47 10.51
C GLN A 23 9.67 9.65 11.27
N THR A 24 8.97 10.19 12.27
CA THR A 24 9.45 11.28 13.11
C THR A 24 10.66 10.84 13.94
N ALA A 25 10.63 9.62 14.50
CA ALA A 25 11.78 9.05 15.20
C ALA A 25 12.99 8.90 14.28
N ALA A 26 12.80 8.45 13.04
CA ALA A 26 13.87 8.38 12.05
C ALA A 26 14.47 9.76 11.73
N CYS A 27 13.64 10.79 11.60
CA CYS A 27 14.12 12.17 11.45
C CYS A 27 14.96 12.63 12.66
N ALA A 28 14.52 12.33 13.89
CA ALA A 28 15.26 12.66 15.10
C ALA A 28 16.62 11.93 15.17
N VAL A 29 16.65 10.65 14.83
CA VAL A 29 17.87 9.85 14.77
C VAL A 29 18.85 10.41 13.73
N THR A 30 18.39 10.70 12.53
CA THR A 30 19.24 11.25 11.47
C THR A 30 19.80 12.63 11.83
N TYR A 31 19.04 13.44 12.54
CA TYR A 31 19.47 14.73 13.07
C TYR A 31 20.55 14.56 14.17
N TRP A 32 20.32 13.64 15.12
CA TRP A 32 21.24 13.39 16.23
C TRP A 32 22.60 12.89 15.75
N PHE A 33 22.61 11.95 14.81
CA PHE A 33 23.84 11.38 14.24
C PHE A 33 24.51 12.27 13.19
N ARG A 34 23.95 13.45 12.87
CA ARG A 34 24.45 14.38 11.85
C ARG A 34 24.76 13.68 10.52
N ILE A 35 23.86 12.81 10.06
CA ILE A 35 24.05 12.06 8.83
C ILE A 35 24.09 13.04 7.65
N SER A 36 25.14 13.02 6.85
CA SER A 36 25.37 13.96 5.74
C SER A 36 24.25 13.94 4.69
N ASN A 37 23.58 12.81 4.49
CA ASN A 37 22.49 12.66 3.53
C ASN A 37 21.31 11.87 4.13
N PRO A 38 20.53 12.46 5.03
CA PRO A 38 19.42 11.75 5.70
C PRO A 38 18.30 11.37 4.77
N ASN A 39 18.16 12.08 3.63
CA ASN A 39 17.02 11.94 2.73
C ASN A 39 16.87 10.55 2.14
N ILE A 40 17.98 9.84 1.87
CA ILE A 40 17.94 8.48 1.31
C ILE A 40 17.22 7.53 2.27
N ILE A 41 17.59 7.56 3.55
CA ILE A 41 16.98 6.70 4.59
C ILE A 41 15.50 7.04 4.74
N LEU A 42 15.17 8.33 4.79
CA LEU A 42 13.81 8.79 4.96
C LEU A 42 12.89 8.42 3.78
N ILE A 43 13.41 8.48 2.54
CA ILE A 43 12.69 8.08 1.33
C ILE A 43 12.46 6.56 1.30
N VAL A 44 13.41 5.75 1.77
CA VAL A 44 13.21 4.29 1.87
C VAL A 44 12.08 3.96 2.84
N ILE A 45 12.02 4.61 4.00
CA ILE A 45 10.93 4.44 4.97
C ILE A 45 9.59 4.89 4.37
N LEU A 46 9.58 6.02 3.64
CA LEU A 46 8.41 6.51 2.91
C LEU A 46 7.90 5.48 1.90
N SER A 47 8.81 4.89 1.11
CA SER A 47 8.46 3.85 0.13
C SER A 47 7.85 2.62 0.81
N ALA A 48 8.43 2.17 1.92
CA ALA A 48 7.89 1.05 2.69
C ALA A 48 6.50 1.38 3.27
N ALA A 49 6.28 2.60 3.76
CA ALA A 49 5.00 3.06 4.25
C ALA A 49 3.93 3.09 3.14
N LEU A 50 4.28 3.55 1.93
CA LEU A 50 3.41 3.56 0.77
C LEU A 50 2.99 2.14 0.36
N VAL A 51 3.93 1.20 0.29
CA VAL A 51 3.65 -0.19 -0.09
C VAL A 51 2.73 -0.86 0.92
N GLN A 52 2.95 -0.67 2.21
CA GLN A 52 2.17 -1.35 3.25
C GLN A 52 0.81 -0.69 3.50
N PHE A 53 0.74 0.63 3.60
CA PHE A 53 -0.43 1.37 4.10
C PHE A 53 -1.09 2.27 3.05
N GLY A 54 -0.49 2.42 1.86
CA GLY A 54 -1.03 3.16 0.73
C GLY A 54 -0.85 4.68 0.82
N TYR A 55 -1.55 5.40 -0.08
CA TYR A 55 -1.39 6.84 -0.28
C TYR A 55 -1.54 7.70 0.98
N LYS A 56 -2.49 7.37 1.87
CA LYS A 56 -2.73 8.16 3.09
C LYS A 56 -1.50 8.19 4.00
N ALA A 57 -0.85 7.04 4.19
CA ALA A 57 0.39 6.95 4.95
C ALA A 57 1.55 7.66 4.24
N GLY A 58 1.62 7.51 2.91
CA GLY A 58 2.63 8.17 2.09
C GLY A 58 2.57 9.69 2.16
N ILE A 59 1.39 10.28 2.08
CA ILE A 59 1.20 11.73 2.19
C ILE A 59 1.62 12.24 3.58
N LEU A 60 1.24 11.53 4.64
CA LEU A 60 1.62 11.89 6.01
C LEU A 60 3.13 11.81 6.21
N CYS A 61 3.78 10.71 5.83
CA CYS A 61 5.23 10.54 5.94
C CYS A 61 5.98 11.53 5.04
N GLY A 62 5.49 11.77 3.82
CA GLY A 62 6.06 12.75 2.90
C GLY A 62 6.00 14.17 3.46
N GLY A 63 4.90 14.55 4.10
CA GLY A 63 4.77 15.83 4.80
C GLY A 63 5.78 15.99 5.96
N ILE A 64 5.97 14.94 6.76
CA ILE A 64 6.96 14.92 7.85
C ILE A 64 8.38 15.09 7.30
N ILE A 65 8.73 14.36 6.23
CA ILE A 65 10.05 14.47 5.60
C ILE A 65 10.27 15.89 5.03
N TYR A 66 9.24 16.44 4.39
CA TYR A 66 9.31 17.77 3.81
C TYR A 66 9.56 18.84 4.88
N LEU A 67 8.80 18.82 5.98
CA LEU A 67 9.00 19.73 7.12
C LEU A 67 10.38 19.57 7.75
N TYR A 68 10.82 18.32 7.94
CA TYR A 68 12.18 18.04 8.43
C TYR A 68 13.25 18.59 7.50
N THR A 69 13.11 18.42 6.20
CA THR A 69 14.05 18.91 5.18
C THR A 69 14.11 20.44 5.17
N MET A 70 12.96 21.10 5.29
CA MET A 70 12.92 22.57 5.42
C MET A 70 13.69 23.02 6.66
N PHE A 71 13.48 22.39 7.81
CA PHE A 71 14.18 22.72 9.04
C PHE A 71 15.68 22.45 8.95
N TYR A 72 16.08 21.30 8.37
CA TYR A 72 17.47 20.86 8.32
C TYR A 72 18.35 21.72 7.39
N PHE A 73 17.80 22.16 6.25
CA PHE A 73 18.53 22.96 5.25
C PHE A 73 18.30 24.47 5.37
N SER A 74 17.53 24.95 6.33
CA SER A 74 17.36 26.36 6.59
C SER A 74 18.54 26.95 7.33
N VAL A 75 18.81 28.25 7.10
CA VAL A 75 19.83 29.02 7.83
C VAL A 75 19.33 29.21 9.26
N GLU A 76 20.21 28.95 10.24
CA GLU A 76 19.92 29.10 11.69
C GLU A 76 18.69 28.29 12.16
N HIS A 77 18.34 27.19 11.45
CA HIS A 77 17.15 26.39 11.73
C HIS A 77 15.84 27.19 11.73
N SER A 78 15.80 28.29 10.97
CA SER A 78 14.59 29.08 10.75
C SER A 78 13.89 28.58 9.49
N PHE A 79 12.65 28.10 9.56
CA PHE A 79 11.92 27.46 8.45
C PHE A 79 11.80 28.29 7.15
N TRP A 80 12.15 29.57 7.17
CA TRP A 80 11.87 30.52 6.09
C TRP A 80 13.11 31.07 5.38
N ILE A 81 14.27 31.00 5.98
CA ILE A 81 15.48 31.59 5.43
C ILE A 81 16.38 30.48 4.88
N PHE A 82 16.54 30.46 3.57
CA PHE A 82 17.35 29.47 2.86
C PHE A 82 18.50 30.18 2.13
N ASP A 83 19.67 29.60 2.19
CA ASP A 83 20.76 29.89 1.27
C ASP A 83 20.43 29.28 -0.12
N THR A 84 21.09 29.75 -1.17
CA THR A 84 20.91 29.27 -2.55
C THR A 84 21.07 27.74 -2.67
N ASP A 85 22.04 27.19 -1.95
CA ASP A 85 22.32 25.76 -1.90
C ASP A 85 21.22 25.00 -1.14
N GLY A 86 20.77 25.50 0.00
CA GLY A 86 19.68 24.94 0.79
C GLY A 86 18.36 24.92 0.04
N ARG A 87 18.01 26.00 -0.69
CA ARG A 87 16.81 26.06 -1.51
C ARG A 87 16.79 24.99 -2.60
N SER A 88 17.91 24.80 -3.30
CA SER A 88 18.04 23.77 -4.33
C SER A 88 17.83 22.36 -3.74
N LYS A 89 18.42 22.06 -2.58
CA LYS A 89 18.27 20.77 -1.90
C LYS A 89 16.85 20.50 -1.47
N VAL A 90 16.14 21.49 -0.91
CA VAL A 90 14.72 21.36 -0.53
C VAL A 90 13.85 21.10 -1.74
N MET A 91 14.07 21.79 -2.86
CA MET A 91 13.31 21.55 -4.11
C MET A 91 13.51 20.12 -4.64
N VAL A 92 14.75 19.65 -4.69
CA VAL A 92 15.06 18.29 -5.15
C VAL A 92 14.38 17.23 -4.29
N VAL A 93 14.39 17.41 -2.97
CA VAL A 93 13.72 16.50 -2.05
C VAL A 93 12.20 16.54 -2.22
N ALA A 94 11.60 17.72 -2.39
CA ALA A 94 10.17 17.87 -2.64
C ALA A 94 9.74 17.11 -3.91
N ILE A 95 10.47 17.29 -5.01
CA ILE A 95 10.23 16.55 -6.26
C ILE A 95 10.40 15.05 -6.04
N GLY A 96 11.43 14.63 -5.31
CA GLY A 96 11.67 13.23 -4.98
C GLY A 96 10.54 12.60 -4.16
N ILE A 97 9.98 13.31 -3.19
CA ILE A 97 8.81 12.85 -2.40
C ILE A 97 7.60 12.67 -3.30
N VAL A 98 7.27 13.66 -4.13
CA VAL A 98 6.11 13.60 -5.05
C VAL A 98 6.29 12.46 -6.04
N ALA A 99 7.45 12.34 -6.68
CA ALA A 99 7.74 11.27 -7.61
C ALA A 99 7.63 9.89 -6.94
N ASN A 100 8.15 9.74 -5.72
CA ASN A 100 8.06 8.49 -4.96
C ASN A 100 6.59 8.11 -4.66
N ILE A 101 5.78 9.06 -4.20
CA ILE A 101 4.36 8.84 -3.91
C ILE A 101 3.61 8.41 -5.19
N LEU A 102 3.87 9.04 -6.31
CA LEU A 102 3.20 8.73 -7.58
C LEU A 102 3.64 7.35 -8.11
N ILE A 103 4.94 7.07 -8.16
CA ILE A 103 5.47 5.83 -8.73
C ILE A 103 5.10 4.64 -7.84
N VAL A 104 5.42 4.68 -6.56
CA VAL A 104 5.18 3.55 -5.64
C VAL A 104 3.68 3.35 -5.41
N GLY A 105 2.91 4.43 -5.34
CA GLY A 105 1.46 4.37 -5.22
C GLY A 105 0.81 3.72 -6.44
N SER A 106 1.20 4.09 -7.66
CA SER A 106 0.68 3.49 -8.89
C SER A 106 1.08 2.01 -9.03
N LEU A 107 2.31 1.66 -8.67
CA LEU A 107 2.76 0.26 -8.64
C LEU A 107 1.93 -0.58 -7.67
N LYS A 108 1.63 -0.06 -6.50
CA LYS A 108 0.77 -0.75 -5.53
C LYS A 108 -0.63 -1.02 -6.09
N GLU A 109 -1.26 -0.03 -6.70
CA GLU A 109 -2.57 -0.20 -7.34
C GLU A 109 -2.56 -1.25 -8.44
N GLN A 110 -1.52 -1.25 -9.28
CA GLN A 110 -1.35 -2.27 -10.32
C GLN A 110 -1.20 -3.66 -9.72
N MET A 111 -0.37 -3.83 -8.68
CA MET A 111 -0.21 -5.10 -7.99
C MET A 111 -1.51 -5.59 -7.34
N GLU A 112 -2.30 -4.70 -6.74
CA GLU A 112 -3.60 -5.06 -6.17
C GLU A 112 -4.59 -5.52 -7.24
N ARG A 113 -4.60 -4.88 -8.42
CA ARG A 113 -5.42 -5.32 -9.57
C ARG A 113 -5.01 -6.71 -10.04
N ILE A 114 -3.73 -6.92 -10.29
CA ILE A 114 -3.19 -8.22 -10.73
C ILE A 114 -3.51 -9.32 -9.70
N ASN A 115 -3.37 -9.04 -8.41
CA ASN A 115 -3.68 -10.00 -7.37
C ASN A 115 -5.18 -10.35 -7.33
N LYS A 116 -6.08 -9.39 -7.54
CA LYS A 116 -7.52 -9.65 -7.63
C LYS A 116 -7.86 -10.53 -8.84
N GLU A 117 -7.27 -10.24 -9.99
CA GLU A 117 -7.45 -11.04 -11.20
C GLU A 117 -6.95 -12.48 -11.01
N ARG A 118 -5.77 -12.66 -10.39
CA ARG A 118 -5.23 -13.99 -10.05
C ARG A 118 -6.15 -14.76 -9.09
N LEU A 119 -6.67 -14.11 -8.06
CA LEU A 119 -7.60 -14.75 -7.13
C LEU A 119 -8.86 -15.19 -7.85
N HIS A 120 -9.41 -14.38 -8.73
CA HIS A 120 -10.58 -14.73 -9.53
C HIS A 120 -10.31 -15.93 -10.46
N GLN A 121 -9.14 -15.95 -11.13
CA GLN A 121 -8.72 -17.09 -11.96
C GLN A 121 -8.55 -18.38 -11.15
N LEU A 122 -8.00 -18.29 -9.94
CA LEU A 122 -7.87 -19.44 -9.03
C LEU A 122 -9.23 -19.95 -8.58
N GLU A 123 -10.19 -19.07 -8.32
CA GLU A 123 -11.55 -19.43 -7.96
C GLU A 123 -12.26 -20.16 -9.10
N ILE A 124 -12.13 -19.66 -10.34
CA ILE A 124 -12.64 -20.35 -11.54
C ILE A 124 -11.99 -21.72 -11.69
N ALA A 125 -10.67 -21.82 -11.60
CA ALA A 125 -9.95 -23.08 -11.75
C ALA A 125 -10.33 -24.10 -10.67
N THR A 126 -10.50 -23.67 -9.42
CA THR A 126 -10.97 -24.53 -8.32
C THR A 126 -12.41 -25.01 -8.54
N THR A 127 -13.28 -24.15 -9.05
CA THR A 127 -14.66 -24.50 -9.36
C THR A 127 -14.72 -25.52 -10.51
N LEU A 128 -13.93 -25.30 -11.58
CA LEU A 128 -13.81 -26.24 -12.69
C LEU A 128 -13.27 -27.61 -12.26
N ASN A 129 -12.23 -27.63 -11.43
CA ASN A 129 -11.68 -28.88 -10.89
C ASN A 129 -12.69 -29.62 -10.02
N ARG A 130 -13.49 -28.90 -9.23
CA ARG A 130 -14.57 -29.50 -8.44
C ARG A 130 -15.66 -30.10 -9.34
N CYS A 131 -16.04 -29.37 -10.39
CA CYS A 131 -17.01 -29.88 -11.38
C CYS A 131 -16.46 -31.14 -12.07
N ALA A 132 -15.19 -31.16 -12.46
CA ALA A 132 -14.57 -32.33 -13.09
C ALA A 132 -14.47 -33.52 -12.13
N ALA A 133 -14.16 -33.29 -10.85
CA ALA A 133 -14.14 -34.34 -9.84
C ALA A 133 -15.52 -34.95 -9.60
N GLU A 134 -16.57 -34.15 -9.50
CA GLU A 134 -17.96 -34.62 -9.35
C GLU A 134 -18.42 -35.47 -10.57
N LEU A 135 -18.06 -35.01 -11.79
CA LEU A 135 -18.35 -35.78 -13.01
C LEU A 135 -17.63 -37.12 -13.08
N SER A 136 -16.39 -37.19 -12.56
CA SER A 136 -15.60 -38.43 -12.57
C SER A 136 -15.95 -39.40 -11.44
N ALA A 137 -16.50 -38.89 -10.33
CA ALA A 137 -16.88 -39.70 -9.18
C ALA A 137 -18.23 -40.39 -9.32
N ASP A 138 -19.12 -39.84 -10.10
CA ASP A 138 -20.52 -40.33 -10.19
C ASP A 138 -20.73 -41.20 -11.44
N ARG A 139 -21.00 -42.49 -11.20
CA ARG A 139 -21.37 -43.45 -12.27
C ARG A 139 -22.74 -43.18 -12.90
N ASN A 140 -23.53 -42.33 -12.27
CA ASN A 140 -24.89 -42.01 -12.72
C ASN A 140 -24.90 -40.60 -13.34
N THR A 141 -24.77 -40.53 -14.65
CA THR A 141 -24.65 -39.31 -15.45
C THR A 141 -25.76 -38.28 -15.16
N GLY A 142 -26.95 -38.70 -14.76
CA GLY A 142 -28.07 -37.81 -14.45
C GLY A 142 -27.87 -37.01 -13.15
N VAL A 143 -27.34 -37.64 -12.11
CA VAL A 143 -27.08 -37.02 -10.82
C VAL A 143 -25.89 -36.08 -10.94
N ALA A 144 -24.85 -36.48 -11.68
CA ALA A 144 -23.68 -35.66 -11.94
C ALA A 144 -24.04 -34.36 -12.67
N ILE A 145 -24.89 -34.40 -13.69
CA ILE A 145 -25.34 -33.19 -14.40
C ILE A 145 -26.16 -32.29 -13.48
N TYR A 146 -27.01 -32.82 -12.63
CA TYR A 146 -27.79 -32.02 -11.69
C TYR A 146 -26.93 -31.30 -10.67
N ASN A 147 -25.92 -31.97 -10.11
CA ASN A 147 -24.94 -31.37 -9.19
C ASN A 147 -24.09 -30.29 -9.87
N LEU A 148 -23.69 -30.52 -11.11
CA LEU A 148 -22.93 -29.56 -11.93
C LEU A 148 -23.74 -28.31 -12.23
N LEU A 149 -25.00 -28.43 -12.58
CA LEU A 149 -25.92 -27.30 -12.74
C LEU A 149 -26.09 -26.53 -11.43
N GLY A 150 -26.19 -27.20 -10.30
CA GLY A 150 -26.23 -26.54 -8.97
C GLY A 150 -24.98 -25.73 -8.65
N ILE A 151 -23.79 -26.25 -8.97
CA ILE A 151 -22.50 -25.53 -8.76
C ILE A 151 -22.42 -24.30 -9.67
N ILE A 152 -22.79 -24.43 -10.94
CA ILE A 152 -22.81 -23.35 -11.92
C ILE A 152 -23.81 -22.25 -11.51
N CYS A 153 -25.02 -22.63 -11.13
CA CYS A 153 -26.02 -21.66 -10.67
C CYS A 153 -25.59 -20.90 -9.42
N ASN A 154 -24.97 -21.56 -8.44
CA ASN A 154 -24.40 -20.89 -7.25
C ASN A 154 -23.27 -19.93 -7.61
N TYR A 155 -22.43 -20.27 -8.57
CA TYR A 155 -21.37 -19.40 -9.03
C TYR A 155 -21.94 -18.11 -9.65
N PHE A 156 -22.91 -18.23 -10.57
CA PHE A 156 -23.54 -17.06 -11.21
C PHE A 156 -24.43 -16.24 -10.27
N GLN A 157 -24.96 -16.81 -9.19
CA GLN A 157 -25.70 -16.04 -8.17
C GLN A 157 -24.80 -15.29 -7.21
N ALA A 158 -23.58 -15.77 -6.96
CA ALA A 158 -22.61 -15.11 -6.11
C ALA A 158 -21.95 -13.88 -6.78
N ASP A 159 -22.01 -13.81 -8.11
CA ASP A 159 -21.37 -12.75 -8.92
C ASP A 159 -22.34 -11.58 -9.24
N ARG A 160 -23.56 -11.62 -8.69
CA ARG A 160 -24.55 -10.52 -8.72
C ARG A 160 -24.64 -9.81 -7.38
#